data_b4ee28d69759ed32154207e46a6b3481
#
_entry.id   b4ee28d69759ed32154207e46a6b3481
#
_cell.length_a   1.000
_cell.length_b   1.000
_cell.length_c   1.000
_cell.angle_alpha   90.00
_cell.angle_beta   90.00
_cell.angle_gamma   90.00
#
_symmetry.space_group_name_H-M   'P 1'
#
loop_
_entity.id
_entity.type
_entity.pdbx_description
1 polymer ?
#
loop_
_entity_poly.entity_id
_entity_poly.type
_entity_poly.pdbx_seq_one_letter_code
_entity_poly.pdbx_strand_id
1 'polypeptide(L)'
;MRTQLIAFLVATGVAAFGQTPDSAHTFNFAHTSTTQGMREIATSIRTIAAMSEVSVDESKKSLTVHGTADQNALAEWMFTGMDLAAPAHADAAVHEYRMPAGADDVVRLFYLNRGQSIQDSQEFATLFRTIGAVRRVFMTNASKILAIRGSTEQAAMADWIINEVEKSAEPRPHSTSARYRFVDSADREKADAIQVLYVGNAATVRSFQEIATAIRTISDIRRVYTYNTPRAIALRGTSDQLELAAWLFDSADKAANAAPTPPSAVYNYQAVDPRNNSVQVFSLPHTATPADFQKIATQIRTETGIPRVYTYNAPRVMMLRGTTDQLVQAERLLKQLDPPDFPAGQ
;
A
#
# COMPACT_ATOMS: atom_id res chain seq x y z
N MET A 1 -35.45 35.34 67.74
CA MET A 1 -34.40 34.44 67.29
C MET A 1 -34.28 34.53 65.77
N ARG A 2 -33.20 35.13 65.26
CA ARG A 2 -32.96 35.33 63.87
C ARG A 2 -31.88 34.28 63.43
N THR A 3 -32.29 33.35 62.59
CA THR A 3 -31.40 32.30 62.03
C THR A 3 -30.75 32.86 60.77
N GLN A 4 -29.43 33.05 60.78
CA GLN A 4 -28.67 33.45 59.62
C GLN A 4 -28.33 32.19 58.80
N LEU A 5 -28.72 32.17 57.53
CA LEU A 5 -28.32 31.19 56.56
C LEU A 5 -26.97 31.62 55.96
N ILE A 6 -25.92 30.81 56.19
CA ILE A 6 -24.62 30.97 55.53
C ILE A 6 -24.65 30.20 54.25
N ALA A 7 -24.61 30.90 53.09
CA ALA A 7 -24.47 30.29 51.76
C ALA A 7 -22.98 30.03 51.47
N PHE A 8 -22.62 28.74 51.35
CA PHE A 8 -21.29 28.35 50.86
C PHE A 8 -21.27 28.45 49.34
N LEU A 9 -20.49 29.39 48.82
CA LEU A 9 -20.20 29.52 47.39
C LEU A 9 -19.04 28.53 47.04
N VAL A 10 -19.35 27.41 46.41
CA VAL A 10 -18.34 26.52 45.85
C VAL A 10 -17.92 27.09 44.50
N ALA A 11 -16.77 27.72 44.45
CA ALA A 11 -16.14 28.12 43.20
C ALA A 11 -15.51 26.87 42.53
N THR A 12 -16.18 26.29 41.54
CA THR A 12 -15.60 25.30 40.65
C THR A 12 -14.65 26.02 39.68
N GLY A 13 -13.37 26.00 40.00
CA GLY A 13 -12.32 26.42 39.08
C GLY A 13 -12.26 25.46 37.88
N VAL A 14 -12.79 25.90 36.76
CA VAL A 14 -12.51 25.26 35.47
C VAL A 14 -11.05 25.59 35.15
N ALA A 15 -10.16 24.63 35.30
CA ALA A 15 -8.80 24.71 34.77
C ALA A 15 -8.92 24.82 33.25
N ALA A 16 -8.80 26.01 32.71
CA ALA A 16 -8.56 26.25 31.31
C ALA A 16 -7.20 25.61 31.00
N PHE A 17 -7.18 24.48 30.28
CA PHE A 17 -5.98 24.02 29.65
C PHE A 17 -5.54 25.10 28.65
N GLY A 18 -4.59 25.92 29.06
CA GLY A 18 -4.03 26.97 28.25
C GLY A 18 -3.38 26.38 27.03
N GLN A 19 -3.96 26.62 25.87
CA GLN A 19 -3.22 26.43 24.62
C GLN A 19 -2.02 27.38 24.70
N THR A 20 -0.83 26.84 24.62
CA THR A 20 0.39 27.66 24.48
C THR A 20 0.20 28.56 23.26
N PRO A 21 0.41 29.86 23.34
CA PRO A 21 0.21 30.76 22.22
C PRO A 21 1.08 30.33 21.04
N ASP A 22 0.52 30.37 19.83
CA ASP A 22 1.25 30.11 18.60
C ASP A 22 2.40 31.11 18.48
N SER A 23 3.60 30.60 18.19
CA SER A 23 4.80 31.43 18.02
C SER A 23 5.41 31.19 16.64
N ALA A 24 6.04 32.25 16.11
CA ALA A 24 6.79 32.17 14.87
C ALA A 24 8.19 31.63 15.13
N HIS A 25 8.62 30.69 14.33
CA HIS A 25 10.02 30.21 14.28
C HIS A 25 10.54 30.32 12.86
N THR A 26 11.80 30.78 12.71
CA THR A 26 12.46 30.91 11.40
C THR A 26 13.73 30.09 11.38
N PHE A 27 13.85 29.23 10.36
CA PHE A 27 15.01 28.37 10.10
C PHE A 27 15.71 28.86 8.83
N ASN A 28 17.04 28.83 8.81
CA ASN A 28 17.85 29.19 7.63
C ASN A 28 18.41 27.92 6.97
N PHE A 29 18.15 27.76 5.65
CA PHE A 29 18.68 26.65 4.88
C PHE A 29 20.20 26.76 4.74
N ALA A 30 20.92 25.75 5.20
CA ALA A 30 22.37 25.65 5.10
C ALA A 30 22.81 24.81 3.89
N HIS A 31 22.06 23.75 3.58
CA HIS A 31 22.42 22.75 2.58
C HIS A 31 21.48 22.70 1.38
N THR A 32 20.21 22.97 1.58
CA THR A 32 19.23 23.00 0.49
C THR A 32 19.30 24.31 -0.27
N SER A 33 19.80 24.24 -1.51
CA SER A 33 20.05 25.44 -2.33
C SER A 33 18.99 25.69 -3.40
N THR A 34 18.15 24.69 -3.72
CA THR A 34 17.14 24.79 -4.78
C THR A 34 15.79 25.25 -4.24
N THR A 35 15.10 26.13 -4.97
CA THR A 35 13.72 26.54 -4.66
C THR A 35 12.79 25.34 -4.47
N GLN A 36 12.91 24.33 -5.34
CA GLN A 36 12.10 23.11 -5.22
C GLN A 36 12.36 22.39 -3.90
N GLY A 37 13.62 22.15 -3.55
CA GLY A 37 13.98 21.48 -2.30
C GLY A 37 13.46 22.22 -1.06
N MET A 38 13.60 23.55 -1.02
CA MET A 38 13.08 24.38 0.07
C MET A 38 11.55 24.26 0.20
N ARG A 39 10.83 24.31 -0.94
CA ARG A 39 9.36 24.13 -0.96
C ARG A 39 8.92 22.73 -0.57
N GLU A 40 9.68 21.70 -0.94
CA GLU A 40 9.40 20.31 -0.56
C GLU A 40 9.54 20.12 0.97
N ILE A 41 10.60 20.65 1.58
CA ILE A 41 10.80 20.62 3.04
C ILE A 41 9.66 21.36 3.75
N ALA A 42 9.30 22.56 3.28
CA ALA A 42 8.19 23.32 3.83
C ALA A 42 6.86 22.55 3.75
N THR A 43 6.60 21.89 2.62
CA THR A 43 5.38 21.10 2.42
C THR A 43 5.37 19.84 3.28
N SER A 44 6.53 19.20 3.46
CA SER A 44 6.69 18.08 4.37
C SER A 44 6.35 18.47 5.80
N ILE A 45 6.95 19.56 6.31
CA ILE A 45 6.68 20.09 7.66
C ILE A 45 5.21 20.44 7.82
N ARG A 46 4.62 21.17 6.86
CA ARG A 46 3.18 21.49 6.88
C ARG A 46 2.32 20.25 7.01
N THR A 47 2.62 19.20 6.23
CA THR A 47 1.83 17.98 6.20
C THR A 47 1.97 17.15 7.47
N ILE A 48 3.21 16.95 7.91
CA ILE A 48 3.54 16.05 9.02
C ILE A 48 3.26 16.68 10.38
N ALA A 49 3.69 17.95 10.59
CA ALA A 49 3.41 18.67 11.83
C ALA A 49 1.98 19.23 11.89
N ALA A 50 1.20 19.12 10.81
CA ALA A 50 -0.16 19.64 10.69
C ALA A 50 -0.23 21.17 11.00
N MET A 51 0.70 21.92 10.44
CA MET A 51 0.76 23.36 10.57
C MET A 51 0.03 24.04 9.41
N SER A 52 -0.77 25.07 9.72
CA SER A 52 -1.47 25.88 8.71
C SER A 52 -0.55 26.90 8.05
N GLU A 53 0.33 27.51 8.84
CA GLU A 53 1.19 28.61 8.41
C GLU A 53 2.65 28.17 8.34
N VAL A 54 3.08 27.90 7.10
CA VAL A 54 4.46 27.59 6.75
C VAL A 54 4.81 28.34 5.48
N SER A 55 5.81 29.18 5.51
CA SER A 55 6.24 30.02 4.39
C SER A 55 7.74 29.93 4.12
N VAL A 56 8.12 30.05 2.85
CA VAL A 56 9.52 30.04 2.40
C VAL A 56 9.85 31.41 1.81
N ASP A 57 10.91 32.01 2.28
CA ASP A 57 11.56 33.17 1.63
C ASP A 57 12.79 32.65 0.87
N GLU A 58 12.63 32.49 -0.44
CA GLU A 58 13.67 31.94 -1.33
C GLU A 58 14.90 32.85 -1.42
N SER A 59 14.68 34.16 -1.31
CA SER A 59 15.75 35.17 -1.41
C SER A 59 16.65 35.15 -0.19
N LYS A 60 16.09 34.95 0.99
CA LYS A 60 16.79 34.83 2.27
C LYS A 60 17.17 33.39 2.59
N LYS A 61 16.73 32.42 1.78
CA LYS A 61 16.88 30.99 2.06
C LYS A 61 16.38 30.66 3.46
N SER A 62 15.18 31.05 3.82
CA SER A 62 14.61 30.83 5.14
C SER A 62 13.21 30.22 5.07
N LEU A 63 12.87 29.46 6.08
CA LEU A 63 11.57 28.86 6.32
C LEU A 63 11.00 29.42 7.62
N THR A 64 9.82 30.00 7.58
CA THR A 64 9.10 30.47 8.75
C THR A 64 7.87 29.62 8.99
N VAL A 65 7.68 29.18 10.23
CA VAL A 65 6.53 28.39 10.69
C VAL A 65 5.85 29.09 11.84
N HIS A 66 4.52 28.92 11.93
CA HIS A 66 3.72 29.38 13.07
C HIS A 66 2.94 28.20 13.63
N GLY A 67 3.07 27.94 14.92
CA GLY A 67 2.38 26.84 15.57
C GLY A 67 2.58 26.80 17.08
N THR A 68 2.00 25.77 17.69
CA THR A 68 2.18 25.47 19.11
C THR A 68 3.64 25.10 19.41
N ALA A 69 4.04 25.10 20.67
CA ALA A 69 5.39 24.71 21.08
C ALA A 69 5.78 23.31 20.57
N ASP A 70 4.87 22.32 20.67
CA ASP A 70 5.10 20.95 20.18
C ASP A 70 5.24 20.90 18.66
N GLN A 71 4.42 21.67 17.92
CA GLN A 71 4.52 21.76 16.48
C GLN A 71 5.83 22.39 16.03
N ASN A 72 6.25 23.47 16.71
CA ASN A 72 7.50 24.15 16.41
C ASN A 72 8.72 23.26 16.73
N ALA A 73 8.70 22.52 17.84
CA ALA A 73 9.74 21.56 18.17
C ALA A 73 9.84 20.43 17.14
N LEU A 74 8.70 19.91 16.69
CA LEU A 74 8.67 18.91 15.60
C LEU A 74 9.18 19.51 14.28
N ALA A 75 8.79 20.75 13.96
CA ALA A 75 9.23 21.43 12.74
C ALA A 75 10.76 21.64 12.73
N GLU A 76 11.35 22.03 13.86
CA GLU A 76 12.79 22.17 14.03
C GLU A 76 13.52 20.84 13.84
N TRP A 77 13.02 19.79 14.50
CA TRP A 77 13.59 18.43 14.35
C TRP A 77 13.50 17.95 12.89
N MET A 78 12.37 18.13 12.23
CA MET A 78 12.19 17.79 10.81
C MET A 78 13.11 18.61 9.91
N PHE A 79 13.17 19.92 10.12
CA PHE A 79 14.03 20.81 9.34
C PHE A 79 15.49 20.36 9.43
N THR A 80 15.99 20.13 10.64
CA THR A 80 17.37 19.66 10.88
C THR A 80 17.65 18.32 10.20
N GLY A 81 16.68 17.39 10.23
CA GLY A 81 16.82 16.08 9.59
C GLY A 81 16.64 16.12 8.06
N MET A 82 16.09 17.19 7.49
CA MET A 82 15.82 17.27 6.04
C MET A 82 16.78 18.21 5.30
N ASP A 83 17.33 19.22 5.97
CA ASP A 83 18.33 20.15 5.40
C ASP A 83 19.74 19.61 5.61
N LEU A 84 20.04 18.44 5.05
CA LEU A 84 21.33 17.77 5.17
C LEU A 84 22.20 17.95 3.91
N ALA A 85 23.52 17.99 4.09
CA ALA A 85 24.45 17.94 2.97
C ALA A 85 24.39 16.57 2.26
N ALA A 86 24.37 16.56 0.92
CA ALA A 86 24.59 15.33 0.18
C ALA A 86 26.09 14.92 0.31
N PRO A 87 26.43 13.66 0.60
CA PRO A 87 25.66 12.42 0.62
C PRO A 87 25.46 11.83 2.03
N ALA A 88 25.10 12.64 3.01
CA ALA A 88 24.89 12.16 4.39
C ALA A 88 23.74 11.13 4.52
N HIS A 89 23.07 10.81 3.40
CA HIS A 89 21.93 9.92 3.40
C HIS A 89 22.28 8.42 3.44
N ALA A 90 23.48 8.03 3.02
CA ALA A 90 23.83 6.60 2.87
C ALA A 90 23.96 5.86 4.21
N ASP A 91 24.31 6.58 5.28
CA ASP A 91 24.52 6.03 6.63
C ASP A 91 23.55 6.62 7.67
N ALA A 92 22.55 7.40 7.24
CA ALA A 92 21.62 8.03 8.15
C ALA A 92 20.68 6.97 8.75
N ALA A 93 20.89 6.70 10.03
CA ALA A 93 19.94 5.89 10.80
C ALA A 93 18.55 6.52 10.73
N VAL A 94 17.51 5.67 10.75
CA VAL A 94 16.11 6.13 10.84
C VAL A 94 15.97 7.10 11.99
N HIS A 95 15.55 8.33 11.70
CA HIS A 95 15.31 9.34 12.72
C HIS A 95 13.86 9.24 13.19
N GLU A 96 13.66 9.08 14.50
CA GLU A 96 12.33 9.01 15.12
C GLU A 96 12.13 10.17 16.10
N TYR A 97 10.96 10.79 16.04
CA TYR A 97 10.47 11.78 16.98
C TYR A 97 9.15 11.31 17.60
N ARG A 98 9.08 11.31 18.93
CA ARG A 98 7.85 10.97 19.66
C ARG A 98 7.15 12.25 20.10
N MET A 99 5.86 12.37 19.76
CA MET A 99 5.06 13.51 20.17
C MET A 99 4.82 13.48 21.68
N PRO A 100 5.03 14.59 22.40
CA PRO A 100 4.86 14.63 23.86
C PRO A 100 3.43 14.32 24.32
N ALA A 101 2.43 14.71 23.52
CA ALA A 101 1.02 14.59 23.88
C ALA A 101 0.39 13.22 23.58
N GLY A 102 1.09 12.30 22.94
CA GLY A 102 0.55 11.00 22.55
C GLY A 102 1.58 9.88 22.61
N ALA A 103 1.36 8.90 23.50
CA ALA A 103 2.25 7.76 23.64
C ALA A 103 2.41 6.93 22.34
N ASP A 104 1.45 7.04 21.43
CA ASP A 104 1.41 6.31 20.16
C ASP A 104 1.33 7.26 18.93
N ASP A 105 2.04 8.40 19.00
CA ASP A 105 2.15 9.35 17.89
C ASP A 105 3.63 9.60 17.62
N VAL A 106 4.15 8.97 16.57
CA VAL A 106 5.55 9.04 16.18
C VAL A 106 5.72 9.61 14.77
N VAL A 107 6.80 10.34 14.58
CA VAL A 107 7.25 10.81 13.26
C VAL A 107 8.56 10.10 12.93
N ARG A 108 8.67 9.59 11.70
CA ARG A 108 9.93 9.03 11.20
C ARG A 108 10.33 9.66 9.89
N LEU A 109 11.63 9.87 9.75
CA LEU A 109 12.29 10.24 8.51
C LEU A 109 13.10 9.03 8.02
N PHE A 110 12.84 8.64 6.78
CA PHE A 110 13.56 7.58 6.08
C PHE A 110 14.33 8.20 4.93
N TYR A 111 15.61 7.94 4.89
CA TYR A 111 16.48 8.37 3.80
C TYR A 111 16.60 7.25 2.79
N LEU A 112 15.97 7.45 1.61
CA LEU A 112 15.86 6.40 0.61
C LEU A 112 17.04 6.44 -0.35
N ASN A 113 17.65 5.30 -0.57
CA ASN A 113 18.75 5.16 -1.52
C ASN A 113 18.26 5.04 -2.97
N ARG A 114 16.98 4.76 -3.16
CA ARG A 114 16.33 4.52 -4.45
C ARG A 114 15.21 5.50 -4.71
N GLY A 115 14.63 5.39 -5.89
CA GLY A 115 13.64 6.33 -6.37
C GLY A 115 14.32 7.40 -7.21
N GLN A 116 14.53 7.11 -8.50
CA GLN A 116 15.22 8.06 -9.39
C GLN A 116 14.27 9.06 -10.03
N SER A 117 12.96 8.77 -10.01
CA SER A 117 11.94 9.59 -10.64
C SER A 117 10.95 10.17 -9.64
N ILE A 118 10.29 11.27 -10.05
CA ILE A 118 9.17 11.86 -9.30
C ILE A 118 8.03 10.84 -9.15
N GLN A 119 7.83 10.00 -10.17
CA GLN A 119 6.82 8.95 -10.15
C GLN A 119 7.08 7.92 -9.05
N ASP A 120 8.32 7.44 -8.91
CA ASP A 120 8.69 6.50 -7.85
C ASP A 120 8.38 7.08 -6.46
N SER A 121 8.68 8.36 -6.25
CA SER A 121 8.39 9.07 -5.00
C SER A 121 6.89 9.13 -4.69
N GLN A 122 6.07 9.38 -5.71
CA GLN A 122 4.61 9.40 -5.57
C GLN A 122 4.05 8.00 -5.32
N GLU A 123 4.60 6.99 -5.99
CA GLU A 123 4.23 5.58 -5.77
C GLU A 123 4.53 5.17 -4.32
N PHE A 124 5.68 5.54 -3.77
CA PHE A 124 6.02 5.28 -2.36
C PHE A 124 5.01 5.91 -1.39
N ALA A 125 4.75 7.20 -1.52
CA ALA A 125 3.79 7.88 -0.65
C ALA A 125 2.39 7.24 -0.76
N THR A 126 1.99 6.82 -1.96
CA THR A 126 0.69 6.16 -2.20
C THR A 126 0.66 4.74 -1.61
N LEU A 127 1.76 4.01 -1.67
CA LEU A 127 1.91 2.70 -1.04
C LEU A 127 1.60 2.77 0.46
N PHE A 128 2.21 3.73 1.18
CA PHE A 128 1.97 3.89 2.62
C PHE A 128 0.54 4.32 2.96
N ARG A 129 -0.09 5.16 2.13
CA ARG A 129 -1.50 5.53 2.30
C ARG A 129 -2.43 4.35 2.09
N THR A 130 -2.17 3.53 1.07
CA THR A 130 -3.04 2.42 0.67
C THR A 130 -2.87 1.21 1.59
N ILE A 131 -1.66 0.75 1.76
CA ILE A 131 -1.35 -0.48 2.50
C ILE A 131 -1.23 -0.20 3.98
N GLY A 132 -0.50 0.84 4.37
CA GLY A 132 -0.24 1.20 5.77
C GLY A 132 -1.37 1.96 6.45
N ALA A 133 -2.31 2.49 5.69
CA ALA A 133 -3.32 3.44 6.20
C ALA A 133 -2.69 4.66 6.93
N VAL A 134 -1.47 5.03 6.56
CA VAL A 134 -0.79 6.20 7.11
C VAL A 134 -1.37 7.45 6.46
N ARG A 135 -1.98 8.31 7.26
CA ARG A 135 -2.65 9.51 6.74
C ARG A 135 -1.67 10.64 6.43
N ARG A 136 -0.66 10.82 7.27
CA ARG A 136 0.34 11.87 7.13
C ARG A 136 1.63 11.26 6.59
N VAL A 137 1.80 11.40 5.29
CA VAL A 137 2.96 10.92 4.57
C VAL A 137 3.35 11.92 3.50
N PHE A 138 4.62 12.25 3.42
CA PHE A 138 5.17 13.11 2.39
C PHE A 138 6.56 12.62 1.97
N MET A 139 6.84 12.68 0.68
CA MET A 139 8.16 12.37 0.15
C MET A 139 8.75 13.57 -0.59
N THR A 140 9.97 13.91 -0.26
CA THR A 140 10.75 14.92 -0.97
C THR A 140 11.48 14.27 -2.15
N ASN A 141 11.35 14.87 -3.34
CA ASN A 141 12.02 14.36 -4.53
C ASN A 141 13.50 14.74 -4.57
N ALA A 142 13.82 15.97 -4.14
CA ALA A 142 15.17 16.49 -4.18
C ALA A 142 16.12 15.76 -3.22
N SER A 143 15.68 15.52 -1.99
CA SER A 143 16.47 14.87 -0.94
C SER A 143 16.13 13.40 -0.70
N LYS A 144 15.12 12.84 -1.39
CA LYS A 144 14.66 11.46 -1.26
C LYS A 144 14.36 11.03 0.19
N ILE A 145 13.77 11.94 0.94
CA ILE A 145 13.38 11.70 2.32
C ILE A 145 11.87 11.43 2.35
N LEU A 146 11.49 10.27 2.89
CA LEU A 146 10.11 9.94 3.21
C LEU A 146 9.85 10.30 4.67
N ALA A 147 8.91 11.22 4.91
CA ALA A 147 8.45 11.57 6.23
C ALA A 147 7.06 10.96 6.45
N ILE A 148 6.88 10.27 7.57
CA ILE A 148 5.58 9.73 8.01
C ILE A 148 5.27 10.15 9.43
N ARG A 149 3.97 10.28 9.74
CA ARG A 149 3.47 10.40 11.11
C ARG A 149 2.29 9.46 11.32
N GLY A 150 2.37 8.66 12.36
CA GLY A 150 1.37 7.65 12.68
C GLY A 150 1.65 6.97 14.01
N SER A 151 0.99 5.82 14.24
CA SER A 151 1.26 5.00 15.41
C SER A 151 2.66 4.35 15.35
N THR A 152 3.15 3.91 16.50
CA THR A 152 4.40 3.15 16.59
C THR A 152 4.36 1.92 15.69
N GLU A 153 3.21 1.26 15.60
CA GLU A 153 3.02 0.10 14.72
C GLU A 153 3.04 0.49 13.23
N GLN A 154 2.44 1.63 12.86
CA GLN A 154 2.54 2.14 11.49
C GLN A 154 3.97 2.51 11.11
N ALA A 155 4.75 3.03 12.05
CA ALA A 155 6.16 3.32 11.85
C ALA A 155 6.99 2.04 11.67
N ALA A 156 6.77 1.00 12.49
CA ALA A 156 7.42 -0.30 12.36
C ALA A 156 7.04 -1.01 11.05
N MET A 157 5.78 -0.93 10.64
CA MET A 157 5.31 -1.42 9.36
C MET A 157 5.99 -0.69 8.19
N ALA A 158 6.18 0.61 8.30
CA ALA A 158 6.87 1.39 7.28
C ALA A 158 8.35 0.97 7.14
N ASP A 159 9.07 0.76 8.25
CA ASP A 159 10.41 0.17 8.25
C ASP A 159 10.46 -1.14 7.47
N TRP A 160 9.51 -2.04 7.79
CA TRP A 160 9.47 -3.35 7.14
C TRP A 160 9.23 -3.23 5.63
N ILE A 161 8.25 -2.40 5.19
CA ILE A 161 7.94 -2.20 3.77
C ILE A 161 9.15 -1.61 3.03
N ILE A 162 9.79 -0.58 3.60
CA ILE A 162 10.96 0.06 3.00
C ILE A 162 12.09 -0.96 2.85
N ASN A 163 12.38 -1.71 3.91
CA ASN A 163 13.40 -2.76 3.86
C ASN A 163 13.09 -3.82 2.80
N GLU A 164 11.82 -4.22 2.64
CA GLU A 164 11.45 -5.19 1.61
C GLU A 164 11.58 -4.61 0.20
N VAL A 165 11.13 -3.39 -0.02
CA VAL A 165 11.11 -2.77 -1.35
C VAL A 165 12.51 -2.25 -1.75
N GLU A 166 13.27 -1.67 -0.83
CA GLU A 166 14.61 -1.15 -1.12
C GLU A 166 15.68 -2.22 -1.30
N LYS A 167 15.55 -3.36 -0.66
CA LYS A 167 16.47 -4.50 -0.90
C LYS A 167 16.47 -4.99 -2.35
N SER A 168 15.49 -4.57 -3.14
CA SER A 168 15.27 -5.05 -4.52
C SER A 168 15.70 -4.01 -5.55
N ALA A 169 17.01 -3.93 -5.85
CA ALA A 169 17.53 -3.03 -6.92
C ALA A 169 17.16 -3.48 -8.32
N GLU A 170 17.05 -4.77 -8.50
CA GLU A 170 16.80 -5.43 -9.77
C GLU A 170 15.40 -6.06 -9.74
N PRO A 171 14.78 -6.30 -10.89
CA PRO A 171 13.60 -7.13 -10.96
C PRO A 171 13.91 -8.44 -10.26
N ARG A 172 13.27 -8.70 -9.14
CA ARG A 172 13.41 -9.99 -8.47
C ARG A 172 12.81 -11.07 -9.34
N PRO A 173 13.39 -12.27 -9.33
CA PRO A 173 12.68 -13.44 -9.86
C PRO A 173 11.35 -13.59 -9.11
N HIS A 174 10.42 -14.31 -9.70
CA HIS A 174 9.16 -14.68 -9.07
C HIS A 174 9.37 -15.12 -7.61
N SER A 175 8.83 -14.36 -6.67
CA SER A 175 8.98 -14.63 -5.23
C SER A 175 7.94 -13.89 -4.39
N THR A 176 7.77 -14.37 -3.17
CA THR A 176 6.92 -13.72 -2.17
C THR A 176 7.76 -13.35 -0.96
N SER A 177 7.48 -12.18 -0.33
CA SER A 177 8.10 -11.79 0.93
C SER A 177 7.59 -12.64 2.10
N ALA A 178 8.28 -12.56 3.23
CA ALA A 178 7.68 -12.89 4.52
C ALA A 178 6.43 -12.00 4.76
N ARG A 179 5.58 -12.37 5.74
CA ARG A 179 4.42 -11.57 6.10
C ARG A 179 4.75 -10.65 7.27
N TYR A 180 4.42 -9.37 7.14
CA TYR A 180 4.33 -8.47 8.29
C TYR A 180 2.99 -8.67 8.98
N ARG A 181 3.00 -8.97 10.27
CA ARG A 181 1.78 -9.14 11.08
C ARG A 181 1.65 -7.97 12.05
N PHE A 182 0.48 -7.36 12.09
CA PHE A 182 0.18 -6.34 13.09
C PHE A 182 0.02 -6.96 14.47
N VAL A 183 0.63 -6.34 15.47
CA VAL A 183 0.68 -6.87 16.85
C VAL A 183 -0.63 -6.62 17.60
N ASP A 184 -1.27 -5.48 17.33
CA ASP A 184 -2.45 -4.99 18.06
C ASP A 184 -3.80 -5.38 17.44
N SER A 185 -3.87 -6.39 16.59
CA SER A 185 -5.17 -6.83 16.15
C SER A 185 -5.86 -7.58 17.30
N ALA A 186 -6.87 -6.97 17.88
CA ALA A 186 -7.69 -7.57 18.96
C ALA A 186 -8.36 -8.89 18.56
N ASP A 187 -8.40 -9.18 17.27
CA ASP A 187 -8.96 -10.39 16.68
C ASP A 187 -7.86 -11.10 15.86
N ARG A 188 -7.16 -12.05 16.48
CA ARG A 188 -6.06 -12.79 15.83
C ARG A 188 -6.52 -13.61 14.63
N GLU A 189 -7.79 -14.00 14.54
CA GLU A 189 -8.34 -14.73 13.39
C GLU A 189 -8.61 -13.82 12.19
N LYS A 190 -8.86 -12.52 12.44
CA LYS A 190 -9.03 -11.50 11.42
C LYS A 190 -7.81 -10.59 11.26
N ALA A 191 -6.68 -10.97 11.85
CA ALA A 191 -5.48 -10.17 11.86
C ALA A 191 -5.04 -9.83 10.42
N ASP A 192 -5.13 -8.56 10.09
CA ASP A 192 -4.54 -8.03 8.86
C ASP A 192 -3.03 -8.30 8.85
N ALA A 193 -2.54 -8.76 7.73
CA ALA A 193 -1.11 -8.88 7.49
C ALA A 193 -0.75 -8.23 6.15
N ILE A 194 0.51 -7.90 5.98
CA ILE A 194 1.03 -7.36 4.71
C ILE A 194 1.95 -8.40 4.08
N GLN A 195 1.87 -8.55 2.77
CA GLN A 195 2.75 -9.37 1.97
C GLN A 195 3.10 -8.63 0.68
N VAL A 196 4.33 -8.80 0.21
CA VAL A 196 4.80 -8.27 -1.07
C VAL A 196 5.08 -9.43 -2.01
N LEU A 197 4.54 -9.36 -3.21
CA LEU A 197 4.72 -10.34 -4.28
C LEU A 197 5.58 -9.70 -5.38
N TYR A 198 6.67 -10.36 -5.78
CA TYR A 198 7.59 -9.87 -6.80
C TYR A 198 7.33 -10.61 -8.12
N VAL A 199 6.86 -9.88 -9.12
CA VAL A 199 6.50 -10.42 -10.43
C VAL A 199 7.75 -10.62 -11.26
N GLY A 200 8.05 -11.87 -11.60
CA GLY A 200 9.26 -12.23 -12.36
C GLY A 200 9.02 -12.46 -13.84
N ASN A 201 7.84 -12.92 -14.20
CA ASN A 201 7.56 -13.43 -15.55
C ASN A 201 6.69 -12.49 -16.40
N ALA A 202 5.83 -11.69 -15.81
CA ALA A 202 5.01 -10.75 -16.57
C ALA A 202 5.88 -9.65 -17.21
N ALA A 203 6.11 -9.76 -18.52
CA ALA A 203 7.05 -8.91 -19.25
C ALA A 203 6.59 -7.45 -19.40
N THR A 204 5.28 -7.18 -19.39
CA THR A 204 4.71 -5.86 -19.65
C THR A 204 4.03 -5.28 -18.41
N VAL A 205 3.96 -3.95 -18.34
CA VAL A 205 3.19 -3.24 -17.29
C VAL A 205 1.73 -3.67 -17.30
N ARG A 206 1.15 -3.91 -18.48
CA ARG A 206 -0.22 -4.38 -18.62
C ARG A 206 -0.42 -5.74 -17.98
N SER A 207 0.43 -6.73 -18.29
CA SER A 207 0.35 -8.06 -17.69
C SER A 207 0.50 -8.01 -16.17
N PHE A 208 1.40 -7.16 -15.68
CA PHE A 208 1.60 -6.90 -14.25
C PHE A 208 0.33 -6.35 -13.58
N GLN A 209 -0.33 -5.36 -14.20
CA GLN A 209 -1.57 -4.78 -13.70
C GLN A 209 -2.76 -5.78 -13.77
N GLU A 210 -2.79 -6.64 -14.78
CA GLU A 210 -3.78 -7.70 -14.90
C GLU A 210 -3.66 -8.71 -13.76
N ILE A 211 -2.44 -9.12 -13.37
CA ILE A 211 -2.20 -9.99 -12.21
C ILE A 211 -2.69 -9.34 -10.91
N ALA A 212 -2.35 -8.09 -10.67
CA ALA A 212 -2.81 -7.36 -9.48
C ALA A 212 -4.34 -7.24 -9.43
N THR A 213 -4.98 -7.03 -10.58
CA THR A 213 -6.44 -6.95 -10.69
C THR A 213 -7.10 -8.32 -10.49
N ALA A 214 -6.51 -9.40 -11.00
CA ALA A 214 -6.96 -10.77 -10.76
C ALA A 214 -6.95 -11.08 -9.25
N ILE A 215 -5.84 -10.81 -8.59
CA ILE A 215 -5.71 -10.99 -7.14
C ILE A 215 -6.80 -10.21 -6.40
N ARG A 216 -6.93 -8.90 -6.68
CA ARG A 216 -7.96 -8.06 -6.05
C ARG A 216 -9.37 -8.62 -6.23
N THR A 217 -9.70 -9.05 -7.44
CA THR A 217 -11.05 -9.51 -7.79
C THR A 217 -11.40 -10.87 -7.15
N ILE A 218 -10.46 -11.81 -7.20
CA ILE A 218 -10.70 -13.19 -6.79
C ILE A 218 -10.50 -13.37 -5.29
N SER A 219 -9.45 -12.78 -4.69
CA SER A 219 -9.17 -12.92 -3.25
C SER A 219 -9.98 -11.95 -2.37
N ASP A 220 -10.66 -10.96 -2.98
CA ASP A 220 -11.44 -9.94 -2.25
C ASP A 220 -10.57 -9.02 -1.36
N ILE A 221 -9.30 -8.91 -1.69
CA ILE A 221 -8.41 -7.98 -1.01
C ILE A 221 -8.66 -6.57 -1.52
N ARG A 222 -9.07 -5.67 -0.62
CA ARG A 222 -9.34 -4.26 -0.98
C ARG A 222 -8.07 -3.43 -1.08
N ARG A 223 -7.07 -3.73 -0.25
CA ARG A 223 -5.82 -3.00 -0.19
C ARG A 223 -4.76 -3.72 -1.01
N VAL A 224 -4.71 -3.37 -2.28
CA VAL A 224 -3.73 -3.87 -3.26
C VAL A 224 -3.07 -2.67 -3.90
N TYR A 225 -1.77 -2.64 -3.90
CA TYR A 225 -0.98 -1.60 -4.52
C TYR A 225 0.12 -2.20 -5.41
N THR A 226 0.27 -1.67 -6.61
CA THR A 226 1.32 -2.06 -7.55
C THR A 226 2.43 -1.03 -7.53
N TYR A 227 3.65 -1.48 -7.32
CA TYR A 227 4.85 -0.67 -7.38
C TYR A 227 5.66 -1.10 -8.61
N ASN A 228 5.79 -0.19 -9.59
CA ASN A 228 6.29 -0.55 -10.92
C ASN A 228 7.78 -0.88 -10.93
N THR A 229 8.57 -0.19 -10.13
CA THR A 229 9.99 -0.48 -9.95
C THR A 229 10.21 -0.98 -8.51
N PRO A 230 10.25 -2.22 -8.21
CA PRO A 230 10.79 -3.43 -8.84
C PRO A 230 9.74 -4.42 -9.35
N ARG A 231 8.57 -4.01 -9.79
CA ARG A 231 7.43 -4.87 -10.15
C ARG A 231 6.90 -5.66 -8.97
N ALA A 232 6.55 -4.96 -7.91
CA ALA A 232 6.03 -5.53 -6.69
C ALA A 232 4.53 -5.23 -6.52
N ILE A 233 3.79 -6.21 -6.00
CA ILE A 233 2.40 -6.06 -5.59
C ILE A 233 2.36 -6.15 -4.08
N ALA A 234 2.06 -5.04 -3.41
CA ALA A 234 1.86 -5.03 -1.97
C ALA A 234 0.38 -5.29 -1.66
N LEU A 235 0.13 -6.19 -0.74
CA LEU A 235 -1.19 -6.64 -0.33
C LEU A 235 -1.36 -6.47 1.17
N ARG A 236 -2.56 -6.08 1.60
CA ARG A 236 -2.97 -6.15 3.00
C ARG A 236 -4.33 -6.81 3.13
N GLY A 237 -4.39 -7.88 3.91
CA GLY A 237 -5.59 -8.68 4.11
C GLY A 237 -5.42 -9.72 5.22
N THR A 238 -6.44 -10.55 5.41
CA THR A 238 -6.38 -11.68 6.34
C THR A 238 -5.39 -12.74 5.85
N SER A 239 -4.95 -13.64 6.75
CA SER A 239 -4.06 -14.75 6.38
C SER A 239 -4.60 -15.57 5.22
N ASP A 240 -5.89 -15.92 5.25
CA ASP A 240 -6.53 -16.74 4.21
C ASP A 240 -6.58 -16.01 2.86
N GLN A 241 -6.88 -14.70 2.89
CA GLN A 241 -6.85 -13.88 1.68
C GLN A 241 -5.46 -13.80 1.07
N LEU A 242 -4.43 -13.67 1.90
CA LEU A 242 -3.04 -13.62 1.45
C LEU A 242 -2.55 -14.96 0.93
N GLU A 243 -3.01 -16.09 1.51
CA GLU A 243 -2.71 -17.42 0.99
C GLU A 243 -3.32 -17.65 -0.39
N LEU A 244 -4.60 -17.30 -0.55
CA LEU A 244 -5.25 -17.34 -1.85
C LEU A 244 -4.55 -16.40 -2.85
N ALA A 245 -4.19 -15.20 -2.43
CA ALA A 245 -3.50 -14.23 -3.28
C ALA A 245 -2.13 -14.75 -3.74
N ALA A 246 -1.35 -15.38 -2.85
CA ALA A 246 -0.06 -15.98 -3.18
C ALA A 246 -0.21 -17.13 -4.19
N TRP A 247 -1.23 -17.98 -4.01
CA TRP A 247 -1.52 -19.06 -4.94
C TRP A 247 -1.97 -18.55 -6.33
N LEU A 248 -2.85 -17.53 -6.37
CA LEU A 248 -3.26 -16.89 -7.61
C LEU A 248 -2.08 -16.23 -8.33
N PHE A 249 -1.23 -15.56 -7.57
CA PHE A 249 -0.01 -14.95 -8.07
C PHE A 249 0.92 -15.98 -8.70
N ASP A 250 1.19 -17.10 -8.00
CA ASP A 250 2.03 -18.17 -8.50
C ASP A 250 1.46 -18.74 -9.82
N SER A 251 0.16 -18.97 -9.86
CA SER A 251 -0.53 -19.47 -11.05
C SER A 251 -0.49 -18.48 -12.21
N ALA A 252 -0.72 -17.19 -11.95
CA ALA A 252 -0.78 -16.15 -12.98
C ALA A 252 0.61 -15.80 -13.55
N ASP A 253 1.60 -15.62 -12.68
CA ASP A 253 2.94 -15.23 -13.11
C ASP A 253 3.65 -16.36 -13.84
N LYS A 254 3.46 -17.61 -13.41
CA LYS A 254 3.95 -18.79 -14.17
C LYS A 254 3.29 -18.88 -15.54
N ALA A 255 1.97 -18.63 -15.62
CA ALA A 255 1.26 -18.66 -16.89
C ALA A 255 1.75 -17.58 -17.87
N ALA A 256 2.28 -16.46 -17.39
CA ALA A 256 2.81 -15.39 -18.23
C ALA A 256 3.97 -15.83 -19.13
N ASN A 257 4.72 -16.86 -18.72
CA ASN A 257 5.85 -17.43 -19.48
C ASN A 257 5.60 -18.83 -20.04
N ALA A 258 4.45 -19.45 -19.72
CA ALA A 258 4.18 -20.80 -20.17
C ALA A 258 3.90 -20.82 -21.68
N ALA A 259 4.49 -21.79 -22.40
CA ALA A 259 3.96 -22.24 -23.66
C ALA A 259 2.51 -22.74 -23.46
N PRO A 260 1.64 -22.79 -24.46
CA PRO A 260 0.20 -22.51 -24.38
C PRO A 260 -0.69 -23.37 -23.47
N THR A 261 -0.22 -24.04 -22.46
CA THR A 261 -1.13 -24.78 -21.57
C THR A 261 -0.59 -24.97 -20.14
N PRO A 262 -0.78 -24.03 -19.21
CA PRO A 262 -0.73 -24.40 -17.81
C PRO A 262 -1.94 -25.30 -17.49
N PRO A 263 -1.77 -26.41 -16.74
CA PRO A 263 -2.88 -27.26 -16.34
C PRO A 263 -3.87 -26.46 -15.47
N SER A 264 -5.16 -26.79 -15.60
CA SER A 264 -6.19 -26.24 -14.70
C SER A 264 -5.83 -26.55 -13.26
N ALA A 265 -5.74 -25.53 -12.41
CA ALA A 265 -5.43 -25.67 -11.00
C ALA A 265 -6.64 -25.30 -10.15
N VAL A 266 -6.88 -26.06 -9.08
CA VAL A 266 -7.99 -25.86 -8.13
C VAL A 266 -7.44 -25.51 -6.77
N TYR A 267 -8.00 -24.48 -6.14
CA TYR A 267 -7.72 -24.09 -4.77
C TYR A 267 -9.00 -24.11 -3.94
N ASN A 268 -9.01 -24.91 -2.89
CA ASN A 268 -10.12 -24.95 -1.95
C ASN A 268 -9.89 -23.91 -0.86
N TYR A 269 -10.64 -22.82 -0.95
CA TYR A 269 -10.55 -21.70 -0.05
C TYR A 269 -11.60 -21.82 1.05
N GLN A 270 -11.16 -21.85 2.31
CA GLN A 270 -12.08 -21.82 3.45
C GLN A 270 -12.53 -20.38 3.71
N ALA A 271 -13.42 -19.88 2.88
CA ALA A 271 -14.01 -18.56 3.09
C ALA A 271 -15.04 -18.61 4.23
N VAL A 272 -15.21 -17.46 4.90
CA VAL A 272 -16.32 -17.24 5.84
C VAL A 272 -17.69 -17.43 5.18
N ASP A 273 -17.79 -17.19 3.86
CA ASP A 273 -19.00 -17.48 3.06
C ASP A 273 -18.83 -18.83 2.32
N PRO A 274 -19.54 -19.89 2.76
CA PRO A 274 -19.45 -21.22 2.15
C PRO A 274 -19.91 -21.25 0.68
N ARG A 275 -20.62 -20.21 0.20
CA ARG A 275 -21.10 -20.11 -1.18
C ARG A 275 -20.01 -19.74 -2.18
N ASN A 276 -18.80 -19.38 -1.72
CA ASN A 276 -17.70 -18.92 -2.57
C ASN A 276 -16.34 -19.47 -2.08
N ASN A 277 -16.28 -20.76 -1.79
CA ASN A 277 -15.14 -21.37 -1.11
C ASN A 277 -14.17 -22.12 -2.04
N SER A 278 -14.40 -22.11 -3.35
CA SER A 278 -13.50 -22.74 -4.31
C SER A 278 -13.05 -21.75 -5.37
N VAL A 279 -11.79 -21.85 -5.74
CA VAL A 279 -11.19 -21.04 -6.82
C VAL A 279 -10.56 -21.99 -7.83
N GLN A 280 -10.79 -21.72 -9.10
CA GLN A 280 -10.21 -22.51 -10.18
C GLN A 280 -9.62 -21.60 -11.25
N VAL A 281 -8.48 -22.01 -11.77
CA VAL A 281 -7.77 -21.36 -12.86
C VAL A 281 -7.86 -22.25 -14.08
N PHE A 282 -8.36 -21.71 -15.19
CA PHE A 282 -8.53 -22.38 -16.47
C PHE A 282 -7.64 -21.74 -17.53
N SER A 283 -6.99 -22.55 -18.33
CA SER A 283 -6.31 -22.11 -19.55
C SER A 283 -7.22 -22.34 -20.74
N LEU A 284 -7.34 -21.32 -21.61
CA LEU A 284 -8.16 -21.35 -22.85
C LEU A 284 -7.26 -21.12 -24.07
N PRO A 285 -6.43 -22.10 -24.46
CA PRO A 285 -5.40 -21.91 -25.48
C PRO A 285 -5.96 -21.69 -26.89
N HIS A 286 -7.17 -22.18 -27.17
CA HIS A 286 -7.79 -22.14 -28.49
C HIS A 286 -8.59 -20.85 -28.74
N THR A 287 -8.86 -20.06 -27.71
CA THR A 287 -9.58 -18.79 -27.86
C THR A 287 -8.75 -17.79 -28.65
N ALA A 288 -9.19 -17.42 -29.84
CA ALA A 288 -8.39 -16.66 -30.79
C ALA A 288 -8.14 -15.20 -30.40
N THR A 289 -9.14 -14.50 -29.90
CA THR A 289 -9.05 -13.06 -29.61
C THR A 289 -9.42 -12.70 -28.18
N PRO A 290 -8.95 -11.54 -27.64
CA PRO A 290 -9.42 -11.04 -26.36
C PRO A 290 -10.96 -10.79 -26.32
N ALA A 291 -11.55 -10.45 -27.45
CA ALA A 291 -13.00 -10.25 -27.56
C ALA A 291 -13.78 -11.56 -27.36
N ASP A 292 -13.32 -12.65 -27.95
CA ASP A 292 -13.92 -13.97 -27.78
C ASP A 292 -13.74 -14.47 -26.35
N PHE A 293 -12.56 -14.21 -25.77
CA PHE A 293 -12.29 -14.52 -24.36
C PHE A 293 -13.25 -13.79 -23.41
N GLN A 294 -13.58 -12.53 -23.69
CA GLN A 294 -14.57 -11.78 -22.91
C GLN A 294 -16.01 -12.30 -23.13
N LYS A 295 -16.35 -12.77 -24.33
CA LYS A 295 -17.66 -13.41 -24.60
C LYS A 295 -17.80 -14.69 -23.76
N ILE A 296 -16.78 -15.54 -23.75
CA ILE A 296 -16.74 -16.75 -22.93
C ILE A 296 -16.92 -16.39 -21.45
N ALA A 297 -16.18 -15.41 -20.93
CA ALA A 297 -16.30 -14.98 -19.55
C ALA A 297 -17.71 -14.47 -19.21
N THR A 298 -18.36 -13.77 -20.13
CA THR A 298 -19.74 -13.30 -19.98
C THR A 298 -20.73 -14.48 -19.95
N GLN A 299 -20.57 -15.43 -20.84
CA GLN A 299 -21.40 -16.64 -20.90
C GLN A 299 -21.27 -17.47 -19.62
N ILE A 300 -20.03 -17.67 -19.13
CA ILE A 300 -19.80 -18.35 -17.85
C ILE A 300 -20.54 -17.66 -16.71
N ARG A 301 -20.44 -16.32 -16.58
CA ARG A 301 -21.20 -15.58 -15.56
C ARG A 301 -22.71 -15.79 -15.65
N THR A 302 -23.23 -15.74 -16.87
CA THR A 302 -24.67 -15.82 -17.11
C THR A 302 -25.22 -17.21 -16.82
N GLU A 303 -24.53 -18.25 -17.28
CA GLU A 303 -25.05 -19.62 -17.20
C GLU A 303 -24.77 -20.29 -15.86
N THR A 304 -23.65 -19.95 -15.19
CA THR A 304 -23.28 -20.57 -13.90
C THR A 304 -23.66 -19.73 -12.69
N GLY A 305 -23.94 -18.46 -12.88
CA GLY A 305 -24.17 -17.51 -11.79
C GLY A 305 -22.91 -17.23 -10.94
N ILE A 306 -21.71 -17.56 -11.43
CA ILE A 306 -20.46 -17.29 -10.72
C ILE A 306 -20.26 -15.76 -10.63
N PRO A 307 -20.14 -15.19 -9.42
CA PRO A 307 -20.03 -13.74 -9.25
C PRO A 307 -18.63 -13.21 -9.58
N ARG A 308 -17.59 -14.03 -9.41
CA ARG A 308 -16.20 -13.61 -9.57
C ARG A 308 -15.52 -14.37 -10.69
N VAL A 309 -15.43 -13.70 -11.82
CA VAL A 309 -14.77 -14.17 -13.04
C VAL A 309 -13.76 -13.12 -13.46
N TYR A 310 -12.53 -13.50 -13.63
CA TYR A 310 -11.46 -12.64 -14.13
C TYR A 310 -10.76 -13.28 -15.33
N THR A 311 -10.44 -12.48 -16.34
CA THR A 311 -9.72 -12.89 -17.55
C THR A 311 -8.33 -12.25 -17.56
N TYR A 312 -7.30 -13.09 -17.59
CA TYR A 312 -5.92 -12.66 -17.81
C TYR A 312 -5.59 -12.88 -19.29
N ASN A 313 -5.54 -11.78 -20.04
CA ASN A 313 -5.61 -11.86 -21.50
C ASN A 313 -4.36 -12.41 -22.16
N ALA A 314 -3.15 -12.01 -21.72
CA ALA A 314 -1.92 -12.39 -22.38
C ALA A 314 -1.71 -13.93 -22.42
N PRO A 315 -1.80 -14.67 -21.28
CA PRO A 315 -1.69 -16.13 -21.27
C PRO A 315 -3.03 -16.84 -21.52
N ARG A 316 -4.12 -16.11 -21.77
CA ARG A 316 -5.49 -16.66 -21.91
C ARG A 316 -5.92 -17.53 -20.75
N VAL A 317 -5.76 -17.01 -19.54
CA VAL A 317 -6.12 -17.67 -18.30
C VAL A 317 -7.37 -17.03 -17.71
N MET A 318 -8.37 -17.86 -17.37
CA MET A 318 -9.59 -17.45 -16.68
C MET A 318 -9.56 -17.92 -15.24
N MET A 319 -9.82 -17.02 -14.30
CA MET A 319 -9.88 -17.29 -12.87
C MET A 319 -11.31 -17.16 -12.39
N LEU A 320 -11.82 -18.19 -11.75
CA LEU A 320 -13.20 -18.27 -11.27
C LEU A 320 -13.21 -18.52 -9.77
N ARG A 321 -14.14 -17.87 -9.06
CA ARG A 321 -14.42 -18.16 -7.65
C ARG A 321 -15.91 -18.33 -7.45
N GLY A 322 -16.30 -19.48 -6.93
CA GLY A 322 -17.69 -19.85 -6.72
C GLY A 322 -17.84 -21.09 -5.84
N THR A 323 -19.02 -21.70 -5.87
CA THR A 323 -19.21 -23.02 -5.26
C THR A 323 -18.59 -24.11 -6.12
N THR A 324 -18.34 -25.27 -5.53
CA THR A 324 -17.81 -26.43 -6.28
C THR A 324 -18.73 -26.82 -7.46
N ASP A 325 -20.04 -26.80 -7.26
CA ASP A 325 -21.00 -27.15 -8.34
C ASP A 325 -20.94 -26.15 -9.48
N GLN A 326 -20.84 -24.84 -9.16
CA GLN A 326 -20.69 -23.79 -10.17
C GLN A 326 -19.41 -23.95 -10.97
N LEU A 327 -18.29 -24.31 -10.32
CA LEU A 327 -17.01 -24.52 -11.00
C LEU A 327 -17.05 -25.79 -11.90
N VAL A 328 -17.70 -26.86 -11.46
CA VAL A 328 -17.92 -28.06 -12.30
C VAL A 328 -18.76 -27.71 -13.53
N GLN A 329 -19.81 -26.90 -13.37
CA GLN A 329 -20.61 -26.43 -14.50
C GLN A 329 -19.79 -25.54 -15.43
N ALA A 330 -18.99 -24.63 -14.89
CA ALA A 330 -18.10 -23.76 -15.67
C ALA A 330 -17.08 -24.59 -16.47
N GLU A 331 -16.48 -25.62 -15.87
CA GLU A 331 -15.53 -26.50 -16.55
C GLU A 331 -16.17 -27.21 -17.76
N ARG A 332 -17.41 -27.69 -17.62
CA ARG A 332 -18.15 -28.32 -18.74
C ARG A 332 -18.38 -27.34 -19.87
N LEU A 333 -18.82 -26.12 -19.54
CA LEU A 333 -19.05 -25.07 -20.54
C LEU A 333 -17.74 -24.66 -21.23
N LEU A 334 -16.65 -24.50 -20.49
CA LEU A 334 -15.38 -24.11 -21.05
C LEU A 334 -14.84 -25.15 -22.04
N LYS A 335 -15.01 -26.46 -21.77
CA LYS A 335 -14.67 -27.53 -22.71
C LYS A 335 -15.47 -27.48 -24.02
N GLN A 336 -16.67 -26.92 -23.99
CA GLN A 336 -17.50 -26.73 -25.19
C GLN A 336 -17.15 -25.45 -25.94
N LEU A 337 -16.76 -24.38 -25.22
CA LEU A 337 -16.50 -23.05 -25.77
C LEU A 337 -15.05 -22.86 -26.26
N ASP A 338 -14.11 -23.62 -25.73
CA ASP A 338 -12.70 -23.65 -26.13
C ASP A 338 -12.28 -25.10 -26.42
N PRO A 339 -12.91 -25.78 -27.41
CA PRO A 339 -12.60 -27.17 -27.72
C PRO A 339 -11.16 -27.30 -28.21
N PRO A 340 -10.48 -28.39 -27.87
CA PRO A 340 -9.16 -28.67 -28.45
C PRO A 340 -9.30 -28.76 -29.97
N ASP A 341 -8.32 -28.20 -30.70
CA ASP A 341 -8.26 -28.35 -32.14
C ASP A 341 -8.25 -29.86 -32.49
N PHE A 342 -9.34 -30.31 -33.10
CA PHE A 342 -9.32 -31.62 -33.74
C PHE A 342 -8.31 -31.53 -34.88
N PRO A 343 -7.32 -32.41 -34.97
CA PRO A 343 -6.49 -32.45 -36.16
C PRO A 343 -7.42 -32.60 -37.36
N ALA A 344 -7.41 -31.57 -38.23
CA ALA A 344 -8.18 -31.61 -39.47
C ALA A 344 -7.82 -32.86 -40.22
N GLY A 345 -8.77 -33.79 -40.34
CA GLY A 345 -8.86 -35.01 -41.09
C GLY A 345 -7.58 -35.66 -41.57
N GLN A 346 -7.36 -36.85 -41.06
CA GLN A 346 -6.70 -37.89 -41.89
C GLN A 346 -7.69 -38.39 -42.93
#